data_e71a15321b9379cb80e82621a04cef1d
#
_entry.id   e71a15321b9379cb80e82621a04cef1d
#
_cell.length_a   1.000
_cell.length_b   1.000
_cell.length_c   1.000
_cell.angle_alpha   90.00
_cell.angle_beta   90.00
_cell.angle_gamma   90.00
#
_symmetry.space_group_name_H-M   'P 1'
#
loop_
_entity.id
_entity.type
_entity.pdbx_description
1 polymer ?
#
loop_
_entity_poly.entity_id
_entity_poly.type
_entity_poly.pdbx_seq_one_letter_code
_entity_poly.pdbx_strand_id
1 'polypeptide(L)'
;GYCYPCFIQSPNTSECILRPELCRAQEGEARDMEWSKEHCLKAHYVYISLTAGAKIGVTRATQIPTRWIDQGAVKALKFAKTSNRYEAGCIEVEMKKHISDRTAWQRMLKNQIDESIDLYKLKEQLINLLDERYRNFILGNEIIETFSYPHKSFPEKVKSLDLLKVNS
;
A
#
# COMPACT_ATOMS: atom_id res chain seq x y z
N GLY A 1 6.30 -19.11 8.71
CA GLY A 1 6.45 -19.28 7.25
C GLY A 1 5.66 -20.47 6.74
N TYR A 2 5.42 -20.53 5.45
CA TYR A 2 4.76 -21.66 4.78
C TYR A 2 5.81 -22.69 4.37
N CYS A 3 5.50 -24.01 4.52
CA CYS A 3 6.27 -25.04 3.80
C CYS A 3 5.98 -24.94 2.29
N TYR A 4 6.82 -25.56 1.45
CA TYR A 4 6.69 -25.41 0.00
C TYR A 4 5.32 -25.81 -0.57
N PRO A 5 4.71 -26.98 -0.21
CA PRO A 5 3.36 -27.30 -0.67
C PRO A 5 2.31 -26.28 -0.25
N CYS A 6 2.35 -25.80 1.00
CA CYS A 6 1.42 -24.78 1.46
C CYS A 6 1.66 -23.43 0.74
N PHE A 7 2.90 -23.10 0.42
CA PHE A 7 3.24 -21.88 -0.32
C PHE A 7 2.63 -21.87 -1.71
N ILE A 8 2.67 -22.97 -2.45
CA ILE A 8 2.12 -23.04 -3.81
C ILE A 8 0.59 -23.17 -3.84
N GLN A 9 -0.04 -23.70 -2.78
CA GLN A 9 -1.48 -23.97 -2.75
C GLN A 9 -2.30 -22.88 -2.05
N SER A 10 -1.74 -22.24 -1.02
CA SER A 10 -2.48 -21.25 -0.23
C SER A 10 -2.84 -20.01 -1.05
N PRO A 11 -4.09 -19.54 -0.99
CA PRO A 11 -4.48 -18.27 -1.61
C PRO A 11 -3.75 -17.06 -1.00
N ASN A 12 -3.33 -17.15 0.28
CA ASN A 12 -2.57 -16.09 0.95
C ASN A 12 -1.15 -15.87 0.39
N THR A 13 -0.67 -16.77 -0.44
CA THR A 13 0.64 -16.67 -1.12
C THR A 13 0.50 -16.51 -2.63
N SER A 14 -0.69 -16.20 -3.11
CA SER A 14 -0.92 -15.86 -4.50
C SER A 14 -0.14 -14.59 -4.89
N GLU A 15 0.35 -14.55 -6.11
CA GLU A 15 1.15 -13.43 -6.60
C GLU A 15 0.45 -12.08 -6.47
N CYS A 16 -0.87 -12.05 -6.65
CA CYS A 16 -1.70 -10.84 -6.51
C CYS A 16 -1.73 -10.27 -5.08
N ILE A 17 -1.20 -10.95 -4.07
CA ILE A 17 -1.03 -10.40 -2.73
C ILE A 17 0.02 -9.29 -2.72
N LEU A 18 1.10 -9.47 -3.48
CA LEU A 18 2.19 -8.51 -3.62
C LEU A 18 2.04 -7.63 -4.86
N ARG A 19 1.39 -8.16 -5.89
CA ARG A 19 1.19 -7.53 -7.20
C ARG A 19 -0.29 -7.53 -7.56
N PRO A 20 -1.09 -6.61 -6.96
CA PRO A 20 -2.54 -6.59 -7.12
C PRO A 20 -3.02 -6.55 -8.57
N GLU A 21 -2.24 -5.92 -9.46
CA GLU A 21 -2.49 -5.83 -10.91
C GLU A 21 -2.48 -7.18 -11.63
N LEU A 22 -1.97 -8.24 -10.98
CA LEU A 22 -1.98 -9.60 -11.52
C LEU A 22 -3.18 -10.44 -11.01
N CYS A 23 -4.11 -9.82 -10.29
CA CYS A 23 -5.28 -10.52 -9.81
C CYS A 23 -6.20 -10.86 -10.99
N ARG A 24 -6.60 -12.14 -11.09
CA ARG A 24 -7.52 -12.64 -12.12
C ARG A 24 -8.84 -13.18 -11.55
N ALA A 25 -9.09 -12.90 -10.28
CA ALA A 25 -10.30 -13.35 -9.61
C ALA A 25 -11.59 -12.82 -10.28
N GLN A 26 -11.55 -11.61 -10.87
CA GLN A 26 -12.65 -11.03 -11.64
C GLN A 26 -12.94 -11.79 -12.95
N GLU A 27 -11.98 -12.58 -13.44
CA GLU A 27 -12.11 -13.46 -14.59
C GLU A 27 -12.53 -14.89 -14.19
N GLY A 28 -12.73 -15.15 -12.89
CA GLY A 28 -13.02 -16.47 -12.35
C GLY A 28 -11.79 -17.35 -12.13
N GLU A 29 -10.58 -16.77 -12.19
CA GLU A 29 -9.32 -17.51 -12.03
C GLU A 29 -8.63 -17.15 -10.71
N ALA A 30 -8.62 -18.10 -9.79
CA ALA A 30 -7.89 -17.98 -8.52
C ALA A 30 -7.55 -19.37 -7.96
N ARG A 31 -6.56 -19.43 -7.05
CA ARG A 31 -6.25 -20.68 -6.31
C ARG A 31 -7.41 -21.17 -5.45
N ASP A 32 -8.20 -20.23 -4.95
CA ASP A 32 -9.40 -20.45 -4.17
C ASP A 32 -10.38 -19.31 -4.46
N MET A 33 -11.49 -19.63 -5.14
CA MET A 33 -12.49 -18.65 -5.53
C MET A 33 -13.33 -18.17 -4.35
N GLU A 34 -13.64 -19.02 -3.38
CA GLU A 34 -14.39 -18.60 -2.19
C GLU A 34 -13.58 -17.62 -1.36
N TRP A 35 -12.30 -17.92 -1.14
CA TRP A 35 -11.38 -16.98 -0.52
C TRP A 35 -11.27 -15.66 -1.31
N SER A 36 -11.22 -15.75 -2.63
CA SER A 36 -11.09 -14.58 -3.51
C SER A 36 -12.32 -13.68 -3.50
N LYS A 37 -13.52 -14.22 -3.34
CA LYS A 37 -14.75 -13.45 -3.16
C LYS A 37 -14.65 -12.53 -1.94
N GLU A 38 -14.06 -13.01 -0.85
CA GLU A 38 -13.92 -12.24 0.39
C GLU A 38 -12.68 -11.34 0.41
N HIS A 39 -11.69 -11.60 -0.46
CA HIS A 39 -10.39 -10.90 -0.40
C HIS A 39 -10.06 -10.09 -1.64
N CYS A 40 -10.44 -10.54 -2.82
CA CYS A 40 -10.10 -9.91 -4.09
C CYS A 40 -11.28 -9.18 -4.74
N LEU A 41 -12.50 -9.76 -4.62
CA LEU A 41 -13.74 -9.24 -5.24
C LEU A 41 -14.55 -8.35 -4.28
N LYS A 42 -13.92 -7.76 -3.30
CA LYS A 42 -14.49 -6.73 -2.41
C LYS A 42 -13.95 -5.35 -2.78
N ALA A 43 -14.58 -4.32 -2.26
CA ALA A 43 -14.12 -2.96 -2.45
C ALA A 43 -12.68 -2.77 -1.93
N HIS A 44 -11.84 -2.17 -2.76
CA HIS A 44 -10.47 -1.78 -2.44
C HIS A 44 -10.32 -0.27 -2.51
N TYR A 45 -9.37 0.23 -1.75
CA TYR A 45 -8.90 1.61 -1.85
C TYR A 45 -7.47 1.64 -2.35
N VAL A 46 -7.22 2.54 -3.29
CA VAL A 46 -5.88 3.07 -3.53
C VAL A 46 -5.74 4.28 -2.64
N TYR A 47 -4.61 4.41 -1.95
CA TYR A 47 -4.36 5.49 -1.00
C TYR A 47 -2.96 6.06 -1.16
N ILE A 48 -2.81 7.30 -0.73
CA ILE A 48 -1.52 7.97 -0.57
C ILE A 48 -1.25 8.04 0.92
N SER A 49 -0.09 7.63 1.37
CA SER A 49 0.33 7.74 2.77
C SER A 49 1.67 8.44 2.88
N LEU A 50 1.85 9.17 3.97
CA LEU A 50 3.10 9.80 4.36
C LEU A 50 3.74 8.99 5.49
N THR A 51 4.94 8.51 5.24
CA THR A 51 5.82 7.88 6.23
C THR A 51 7.08 8.73 6.34
N ALA A 52 8.26 8.24 5.97
CA ALA A 52 9.45 9.08 5.74
C ALA A 52 9.36 9.88 4.42
N GLY A 53 8.49 9.47 3.52
CA GLY A 53 8.14 10.08 2.25
C GLY A 53 6.77 9.60 1.81
N ALA A 54 6.25 10.15 0.71
CA ALA A 54 4.96 9.73 0.17
C ALA A 54 5.03 8.33 -0.43
N LYS A 55 3.97 7.54 -0.22
CA LYS A 55 3.80 6.19 -0.76
C LYS A 55 2.40 6.01 -1.29
N ILE A 56 2.29 5.13 -2.27
CA ILE A 56 1.02 4.64 -2.78
C ILE A 56 0.86 3.19 -2.38
N GLY A 57 -0.36 2.80 -2.05
CA GLY A 57 -0.67 1.42 -1.72
C GLY A 57 -2.12 1.07 -1.97
N VAL A 58 -2.38 -0.23 -1.99
CA VAL A 58 -3.72 -0.82 -2.11
C VAL A 58 -4.10 -1.52 -0.82
N THR A 59 -5.36 -1.39 -0.43
CA THR A 59 -5.91 -2.13 0.70
C THR A 59 -7.40 -2.42 0.49
N ARG A 60 -7.89 -3.49 1.11
CA ARG A 60 -9.34 -3.71 1.20
C ARG A 60 -9.99 -2.65 2.08
N ALA A 61 -11.21 -2.27 1.74
CA ALA A 61 -11.96 -1.27 2.50
C ALA A 61 -12.07 -1.63 3.99
N THR A 62 -12.18 -2.92 4.31
CA THR A 62 -12.30 -3.44 5.68
C THR A 62 -11.01 -3.37 6.50
N GLN A 63 -9.88 -3.04 5.88
CA GLN A 63 -8.57 -2.98 6.53
C GLN A 63 -8.08 -1.56 6.82
N ILE A 64 -8.90 -0.56 6.59
CA ILE A 64 -8.63 0.81 7.00
C ILE A 64 -9.19 1.02 8.41
N PRO A 65 -8.45 1.66 9.35
CA PRO A 65 -7.13 2.25 9.18
C PRO A 65 -5.95 1.31 9.49
N THR A 66 -6.20 0.06 9.89
CA THR A 66 -5.17 -0.89 10.35
C THR A 66 -3.98 -0.95 9.39
N ARG A 67 -4.24 -1.05 8.08
CA ARG A 67 -3.18 -1.11 7.08
C ARG A 67 -2.25 0.10 7.08
N TRP A 68 -2.77 1.29 7.33
CA TRP A 68 -1.96 2.51 7.40
C TRP A 68 -1.10 2.55 8.65
N ILE A 69 -1.68 2.11 9.79
CA ILE A 69 -0.97 2.00 11.07
C ILE A 69 0.16 0.97 10.96
N ASP A 70 -0.10 -0.20 10.40
CA ASP A 70 0.90 -1.25 10.20
C ASP A 70 2.08 -0.80 9.34
N GLN A 71 1.86 0.13 8.43
CA GLN A 71 2.90 0.72 7.58
C GLN A 71 3.62 1.92 8.20
N GLY A 72 3.23 2.32 9.41
CA GLY A 72 3.80 3.48 10.09
C GLY A 72 3.46 4.81 9.40
N ALA A 73 2.28 4.91 8.80
CA ALA A 73 1.83 6.15 8.19
C ALA A 73 1.51 7.20 9.25
N VAL A 74 2.05 8.41 9.12
CA VAL A 74 1.69 9.56 9.98
C VAL A 74 0.50 10.35 9.41
N LYS A 75 0.32 10.28 8.09
CA LYS A 75 -0.86 10.82 7.39
C LYS A 75 -1.26 9.85 6.28
N ALA A 76 -2.54 9.74 6.01
CA ALA A 76 -3.04 8.96 4.88
C ALA A 76 -4.28 9.62 4.26
N LEU A 77 -4.43 9.46 2.95
CA LEU A 77 -5.52 9.99 2.16
C LEU A 77 -6.00 8.93 1.18
N LYS A 78 -7.29 8.62 1.18
CA LYS A 78 -7.89 7.76 0.16
C LYS A 78 -7.85 8.48 -1.18
N PHE A 79 -7.35 7.80 -2.20
CA PHE A 79 -7.22 8.35 -3.55
C PHE A 79 -8.34 7.88 -4.47
N ALA A 80 -8.51 6.57 -4.57
CA ALA A 80 -9.53 5.94 -5.41
C ALA A 80 -10.20 4.78 -4.69
N LYS A 81 -11.44 4.46 -5.11
CA LYS A 81 -12.21 3.30 -4.66
C LYS A 81 -12.58 2.45 -5.85
N THR A 82 -12.30 1.16 -5.77
CA THR A 82 -12.57 0.18 -6.83
C THR A 82 -13.44 -0.95 -6.33
N SER A 83 -14.01 -1.72 -7.24
CA SER A 83 -14.87 -2.86 -6.92
C SER A 83 -14.07 -4.12 -6.54
N ASN A 84 -12.81 -4.21 -7.02
CA ASN A 84 -11.96 -5.38 -6.87
C ASN A 84 -10.48 -5.01 -6.75
N ARG A 85 -9.66 -6.02 -6.43
CA ARG A 85 -8.21 -5.89 -6.24
C ARG A 85 -7.48 -5.51 -7.53
N TYR A 86 -7.87 -6.09 -8.67
CA TYR A 86 -7.22 -5.86 -9.96
C TYR A 86 -7.25 -4.39 -10.36
N GLU A 87 -8.43 -3.78 -10.36
CA GLU A 87 -8.61 -2.36 -10.69
C GLU A 87 -7.76 -1.47 -9.79
N ALA A 88 -7.75 -1.75 -8.47
CA ALA A 88 -6.92 -1.02 -7.53
C ALA A 88 -5.43 -1.17 -7.84
N GLY A 89 -4.98 -2.38 -8.19
CA GLY A 89 -3.60 -2.67 -8.57
C GLY A 89 -3.17 -1.94 -9.83
N CYS A 90 -4.03 -1.90 -10.85
CA CYS A 90 -3.74 -1.18 -12.09
C CYS A 90 -3.54 0.33 -11.82
N ILE A 91 -4.40 0.94 -11.00
CA ILE A 91 -4.25 2.35 -10.59
C ILE A 91 -2.96 2.54 -9.79
N GLU A 92 -2.64 1.65 -8.86
CA GLU A 92 -1.42 1.72 -8.05
C GLU A 92 -0.17 1.70 -8.93
N VAL A 93 -0.09 0.78 -9.88
CA VAL A 93 1.05 0.65 -10.81
C VAL A 93 1.20 1.92 -11.65
N GLU A 94 0.09 2.48 -12.15
CA GLU A 94 0.13 3.73 -12.91
C GLU A 94 0.67 4.88 -12.08
N MET A 95 0.17 5.06 -10.86
CA MET A 95 0.61 6.11 -9.95
C MET A 95 2.08 5.94 -9.53
N LYS A 96 2.56 4.72 -9.33
CA LYS A 96 3.95 4.42 -8.94
C LYS A 96 4.99 4.85 -9.98
N LYS A 97 4.60 5.06 -11.22
CA LYS A 97 5.50 5.64 -12.25
C LYS A 97 5.90 7.09 -11.92
N HIS A 98 5.10 7.77 -11.13
CA HIS A 98 5.23 9.20 -10.82
C HIS A 98 5.72 9.47 -9.39
N ILE A 99 5.73 8.47 -8.52
CA ILE A 99 6.20 8.57 -7.13
C ILE A 99 7.25 7.49 -6.85
N SER A 100 8.35 7.88 -6.23
CA SER A 100 9.36 6.94 -5.76
C SER A 100 8.81 6.11 -4.58
N ASP A 101 8.57 4.83 -4.78
CA ASP A 101 8.07 3.89 -3.77
C ASP A 101 9.20 3.32 -2.87
N ARG A 102 10.32 4.00 -2.75
CA ARG A 102 11.43 3.53 -1.91
C ARG A 102 11.13 3.73 -0.44
N THR A 103 10.97 2.62 0.29
CA THR A 103 10.86 2.66 1.75
C THR A 103 12.21 3.00 2.37
N ALA A 104 12.34 4.22 2.86
CA ALA A 104 13.49 4.62 3.67
C ALA A 104 13.22 4.22 5.14
N TRP A 105 13.22 2.91 5.44
CA TRP A 105 12.88 2.38 6.76
C TRP A 105 13.77 2.94 7.89
N GLN A 106 15.06 3.22 7.59
CA GLN A 106 15.95 3.88 8.56
C GLN A 106 15.48 5.29 8.90
N ARG A 107 14.94 6.04 7.92
CA ARG A 107 14.35 7.36 8.15
C ARG A 107 13.07 7.27 8.97
N MET A 108 12.24 6.26 8.70
CA MET A 108 11.02 6.01 9.48
C MET A 108 11.35 5.75 10.96
N LEU A 109 12.33 4.87 11.25
CA LEU A 109 12.75 4.58 12.62
C LEU A 109 13.33 5.79 13.35
N LYS A 110 13.89 6.74 12.62
CA LYS A 110 14.38 8.02 13.17
C LYS A 110 13.30 9.10 13.24
N ASN A 111 12.07 8.78 12.88
CA ASN A 111 10.97 9.75 12.73
C ASN A 111 11.32 10.94 11.80
N GLN A 112 12.11 10.68 10.77
CA GLN A 112 12.46 11.68 9.77
C GLN A 112 11.37 11.73 8.69
N ILE A 113 10.31 12.49 8.98
CA ILE A 113 9.16 12.67 8.10
C ILE A 113 9.42 13.87 7.21
N ASP A 114 9.09 13.76 5.94
CA ASP A 114 9.14 14.89 5.02
C ASP A 114 7.84 15.70 5.12
N GLU A 115 7.81 16.65 6.05
CA GLU A 115 6.63 17.49 6.30
C GLU A 115 6.33 18.49 5.16
N SER A 116 7.25 18.66 4.21
CA SER A 116 7.03 19.50 3.03
C SER A 116 6.02 18.92 2.04
N ILE A 117 5.71 17.63 2.18
CA ILE A 117 4.78 16.92 1.30
C ILE A 117 3.34 17.21 1.69
N ASP A 118 2.65 17.95 0.83
CA ASP A 118 1.21 18.18 0.91
C ASP A 118 0.47 17.09 0.13
N LEU A 119 -0.28 16.23 0.85
CA LEU A 119 -0.99 15.10 0.24
C LEU A 119 -2.13 15.54 -0.70
N TYR A 120 -2.75 16.71 -0.48
CA TYR A 120 -3.78 17.21 -1.38
C TYR A 120 -3.18 17.67 -2.70
N LYS A 121 -2.09 18.45 -2.65
CA LYS A 121 -1.38 18.87 -3.87
C LYS A 121 -0.84 17.68 -4.64
N LEU A 122 -0.29 16.70 -3.92
CA LEU A 122 0.19 15.47 -4.53
C LEU A 122 -0.94 14.69 -5.20
N LYS A 123 -2.11 14.60 -4.55
CA LYS A 123 -3.31 13.98 -5.14
C LYS A 123 -3.71 14.68 -6.44
N GLU A 124 -3.78 16.01 -6.47
CA GLU A 124 -4.11 16.77 -7.68
C GLU A 124 -3.11 16.52 -8.81
N GLN A 125 -1.82 16.52 -8.52
CA GLN A 125 -0.77 16.20 -9.50
C GLN A 125 -0.97 14.82 -10.10
N LEU A 126 -1.23 13.82 -9.26
CA LEU A 126 -1.45 12.44 -9.70
C LEU A 126 -2.72 12.27 -10.53
N ILE A 127 -3.80 12.98 -10.20
CA ILE A 127 -5.04 12.98 -11.00
C ILE A 127 -4.77 13.48 -12.41
N ASN A 128 -3.93 14.51 -12.56
CA ASN A 128 -3.59 15.07 -13.87
C ASN A 128 -2.71 14.14 -14.71
N LEU A 129 -1.96 13.26 -14.07
CA LEU A 129 -1.07 12.31 -14.73
C LEU A 129 -1.71 10.94 -14.98
N LEU A 130 -2.83 10.66 -14.32
CA LEU A 130 -3.53 9.38 -14.41
C LEU A 130 -4.30 9.28 -15.73
N ASP A 131 -4.24 8.09 -16.35
CA ASP A 131 -5.03 7.76 -17.54
C ASP A 131 -6.52 8.00 -17.29
N GLU A 132 -7.21 8.57 -18.29
CA GLU A 132 -8.61 8.97 -18.19
C GLU A 132 -9.55 7.82 -17.81
N ARG A 133 -9.24 6.59 -18.23
CA ARG A 133 -10.00 5.38 -17.88
C ARG A 133 -10.15 5.12 -16.38
N TYR A 134 -9.24 5.68 -15.54
CA TYR A 134 -9.27 5.50 -14.09
C TYR A 134 -9.95 6.63 -13.33
N ARG A 135 -10.33 7.73 -14.01
CA ARG A 135 -10.90 8.92 -13.36
C ARG A 135 -12.19 8.66 -12.60
N ASN A 136 -13.01 7.72 -13.09
CA ASN A 136 -14.27 7.36 -12.43
C ASN A 136 -14.10 6.70 -11.06
N PHE A 137 -12.91 6.22 -10.73
CA PHE A 137 -12.61 5.60 -9.43
C PHE A 137 -12.13 6.62 -8.40
N ILE A 138 -11.76 7.84 -8.82
CA ILE A 138 -11.16 8.86 -7.96
C ILE A 138 -12.18 9.42 -6.97
N LEU A 139 -11.76 9.52 -5.71
CA LEU A 139 -12.58 10.09 -4.65
C LEU A 139 -12.34 11.61 -4.54
N GLY A 140 -13.43 12.40 -4.49
CA GLY A 140 -13.36 13.86 -4.51
C GLY A 140 -13.03 14.48 -3.16
N ASN A 141 -13.83 14.19 -2.13
CA ASN A 141 -13.87 14.94 -0.87
C ASN A 141 -13.31 14.15 0.32
N GLU A 142 -12.17 13.51 0.14
CA GLU A 142 -11.54 12.72 1.21
C GLU A 142 -10.73 13.59 2.16
N ILE A 143 -10.81 13.26 3.44
CA ILE A 143 -10.08 13.95 4.51
C ILE A 143 -8.77 13.21 4.78
N ILE A 144 -7.70 13.96 5.04
CA ILE A 144 -6.43 13.38 5.51
C ILE A 144 -6.62 12.87 6.93
N GLU A 145 -6.40 11.57 7.11
CA GLU A 145 -6.32 10.95 8.44
C GLU A 145 -4.89 11.05 8.98
N THR A 146 -4.76 11.41 10.26
CA THR A 146 -3.45 11.62 10.91
C THR A 146 -3.28 10.62 12.05
N PHE A 147 -2.09 10.05 12.17
CA PHE A 147 -1.74 9.05 13.16
C PHE A 147 -0.54 9.51 13.98
N SER A 148 -0.60 9.29 15.29
CA SER A 148 0.53 9.48 16.19
C SER A 148 0.89 8.16 16.86
N TYR A 149 2.18 7.90 17.01
CA TYR A 149 2.69 6.66 17.58
C TYR A 149 3.37 6.96 18.92
N PRO A 150 3.03 6.22 19.99
CA PRO A 150 3.71 6.40 21.26
C PRO A 150 5.16 5.89 21.15
N HIS A 151 6.11 6.76 21.41
CA HIS A 151 7.53 6.40 21.48
C HIS A 151 8.22 7.22 22.57
N LYS A 152 9.20 6.61 23.24
CA LYS A 152 9.97 7.26 24.31
C LYS A 152 11.17 8.04 23.77
N SER A 153 11.79 7.51 22.72
CA SER A 153 12.96 8.11 22.07
C SER A 153 13.13 7.54 20.66
N PHE A 154 13.84 8.26 19.82
CA PHE A 154 14.23 7.81 18.48
C PHE A 154 15.70 7.43 18.45
N PRO A 155 16.11 6.37 17.72
CA PRO A 155 17.51 6.02 17.58
C PRO A 155 18.25 7.07 16.74
N GLU A 156 19.40 7.52 17.18
CA GLU A 156 20.28 8.42 16.41
C GLU A 156 20.88 7.71 15.19
N LYS A 157 21.25 6.44 15.36
CA LYS A 157 21.83 5.60 14.30
C LYS A 157 21.06 4.29 14.18
N VAL A 158 20.73 3.93 12.95
CA VAL A 158 20.10 2.66 12.59
C VAL A 158 21.07 1.89 11.70
N LYS A 159 21.53 0.72 12.19
CA LYS A 159 22.41 -0.18 11.43
C LYS A 159 21.55 -1.06 10.49
N SER A 160 22.06 -1.35 9.30
CA SER A 160 21.49 -2.39 8.45
C SER A 160 21.66 -3.75 9.10
N LEU A 161 20.63 -4.59 9.03
CA LEU A 161 20.69 -5.99 9.47
C LEU A 161 21.59 -6.86 8.58
N ASP A 162 21.92 -6.39 7.36
CA ASP A 162 22.80 -7.10 6.44
C ASP A 162 24.25 -7.29 6.96
N LEU A 163 24.59 -6.61 8.04
CA LEU A 163 25.90 -6.73 8.70
C LEU A 163 25.96 -7.79 9.80
N LEU A 164 24.85 -8.45 10.13
CA LEU A 164 24.86 -9.64 10.97
C LEU A 164 25.30 -10.84 10.10
N LYS A 165 26.59 -10.92 9.77
CA LYS A 165 27.21 -12.20 9.43
C LYS A 165 27.12 -13.02 10.70
N VAL A 166 26.16 -13.92 10.75
CA VAL A 166 26.15 -15.02 11.71
C VAL A 166 27.37 -15.86 11.33
N ASN A 167 28.46 -15.70 12.04
CA ASN A 167 29.56 -16.64 11.98
C ASN A 167 29.03 -17.94 12.56
N SER A 168 28.67 -18.87 11.66
CA SER A 168 28.40 -20.27 11.98
C SER A 168 29.71 -20.98 12.28
#